data_b4b123cc380032e6a0da813f7b28d361
#
_entry.id   b4b123cc380032e6a0da813f7b28d361
#
_cell.length_a   1.000
_cell.length_b   1.000
_cell.length_c   1.000
_cell.angle_alpha   90.00
_cell.angle_beta   90.00
_cell.angle_gamma   90.00
#
_symmetry.space_group_name_H-M   'P 1'
#
loop_
_entity.id
_entity.type
_entity.pdbx_description
1 polymer ?
#
loop_
_entity_poly.entity_id
_entity_poly.type
_entity_poly.pdbx_seq_one_letter_code
_entity_poly.pdbx_strand_id
1 'polypeptide(L)'
;MSTITTKDGTEIYYKDWGTGPPVVFSHGWPLTGDAWQDQMLYLVARGYRCIAHDRRGHGRSSQSHHGNEMDTFADDLSTLIEALDLADLTLVGHSMGCGEVVRYLGRHGSKRVARLVLIGSVTPVMLKTANNPAGLPVKIFDDIRVGVSHDRSQCF
;
A
#
# COMPACT_ATOMS: atom_id res chain seq x y z
N MET A 1 16.25 -3.67 11.56
CA MET A 1 15.09 -3.13 10.83
C MET A 1 14.00 -4.17 10.91
N SER A 2 12.74 -3.75 11.08
CA SER A 2 11.65 -4.72 11.15
C SER A 2 11.21 -5.10 9.74
N THR A 3 11.28 -6.38 9.41
CA THR A 3 10.83 -6.96 8.14
C THR A 3 9.97 -8.18 8.39
N ILE A 4 9.06 -8.47 7.48
CA ILE A 4 8.41 -9.77 7.35
C ILE A 4 8.80 -10.37 6.00
N THR A 5 8.78 -11.70 5.91
CA THR A 5 9.04 -12.42 4.66
C THR A 5 7.74 -12.99 4.13
N THR A 6 7.42 -12.67 2.88
CA THR A 6 6.23 -13.17 2.19
C THR A 6 6.45 -14.60 1.69
N LYS A 7 5.39 -15.25 1.18
CA LYS A 7 5.44 -16.65 0.70
C LYS A 7 6.42 -16.87 -0.46
N ASP A 8 6.67 -15.83 -1.27
CA ASP A 8 7.61 -15.89 -2.40
C ASP A 8 9.04 -15.44 -2.02
N GLY A 9 9.31 -15.22 -0.72
CA GLY A 9 10.62 -14.81 -0.21
C GLY A 9 10.89 -13.31 -0.27
N THR A 10 9.91 -12.49 -0.66
CA THR A 10 10.06 -11.03 -0.67
C THR A 10 10.06 -10.50 0.76
N GLU A 11 11.03 -9.66 1.10
CA GLU A 11 11.08 -8.99 2.39
C GLU A 11 10.32 -7.67 2.31
N ILE A 12 9.37 -7.48 3.21
CA ILE A 12 8.59 -6.25 3.37
C ILE A 12 9.03 -5.55 4.64
N TYR A 13 9.64 -4.37 4.47
CA TYR A 13 10.00 -3.50 5.57
C TYR A 13 8.77 -2.79 6.13
N TYR A 14 8.72 -2.62 7.46
CA TYR A 14 7.69 -1.84 8.10
C TYR A 14 8.21 -1.09 9.34
N LYS A 15 7.51 0.00 9.67
CA LYS A 15 7.57 0.70 10.96
C LYS A 15 6.39 0.24 11.81
N ASP A 16 6.60 0.09 13.11
CA ASP A 16 5.57 -0.25 14.08
C ASP A 16 5.80 0.57 15.35
N TRP A 17 4.96 1.53 15.57
CA TRP A 17 5.11 2.53 16.62
C TRP A 17 3.88 2.60 17.52
N GLY A 18 4.13 2.75 18.83
CA GLY A 18 3.08 2.89 19.84
C GLY A 18 2.44 1.57 20.22
N THR A 19 1.36 1.68 21.00
CA THR A 19 0.55 0.56 21.49
C THR A 19 -0.92 0.97 21.47
N GLY A 20 -1.84 0.01 21.43
CA GLY A 20 -3.29 0.26 21.42
C GLY A 20 -3.96 -0.09 20.09
N PRO A 21 -5.11 0.51 19.75
CA PRO A 21 -5.83 0.16 18.53
C PRO A 21 -4.98 0.34 17.28
N PRO A 22 -4.85 -0.70 16.41
CA PRO A 22 -3.93 -0.65 15.29
C PRO A 22 -4.47 0.16 14.11
N VAL A 23 -3.58 0.95 13.51
CA VAL A 23 -3.78 1.69 12.26
C VAL A 23 -2.69 1.28 11.29
N VAL A 24 -3.06 0.73 10.14
CA VAL A 24 -2.13 0.29 9.10
C VAL A 24 -2.23 1.22 7.90
N PHE A 25 -1.09 1.73 7.46
CA PHE A 25 -0.98 2.72 6.40
C PHE A 25 -0.36 2.14 5.14
N SER A 26 -1.04 2.31 4.01
CA SER A 26 -0.57 1.96 2.68
C SER A 26 -0.32 3.22 1.85
N HIS A 27 0.93 3.41 1.41
CA HIS A 27 1.38 4.61 0.72
C HIS A 27 0.99 4.63 -0.77
N GLY A 28 0.97 5.83 -1.35
CA GLY A 28 0.83 6.05 -2.79
C GLY A 28 2.14 5.77 -3.56
N TRP A 29 2.04 5.66 -4.88
CA TRP A 29 3.21 5.60 -5.75
C TRP A 29 3.74 7.04 -6.02
N PRO A 30 5.05 7.27 -6.04
CA PRO A 30 6.20 6.38 -5.79
C PRO A 30 6.76 6.51 -4.36
N LEU A 31 5.91 6.68 -3.37
CA LEU A 31 6.27 6.96 -1.99
C LEU A 31 6.77 5.70 -1.25
N THR A 32 6.99 5.87 0.06
CA THR A 32 7.31 4.82 1.02
C THR A 32 6.49 5.00 2.28
N GLY A 33 6.61 4.11 3.25
CA GLY A 33 5.99 4.25 4.56
C GLY A 33 6.41 5.53 5.32
N ASP A 34 7.50 6.19 4.90
CA ASP A 34 7.94 7.45 5.50
C ASP A 34 6.99 8.61 5.24
N ALA A 35 6.19 8.54 4.16
CA ALA A 35 5.16 9.52 3.86
C ALA A 35 4.09 9.65 4.97
N TRP A 36 3.99 8.65 5.85
CA TRP A 36 3.03 8.62 6.94
C TRP A 36 3.59 9.05 8.30
N GLN A 37 4.86 9.48 8.35
CA GLN A 37 5.56 9.69 9.62
C GLN A 37 4.85 10.70 10.53
N ASP A 38 4.39 11.82 10.00
CA ASP A 38 3.71 12.87 10.79
C ASP A 38 2.36 12.38 11.33
N GLN A 39 1.57 11.67 10.50
CA GLN A 39 0.30 11.08 10.91
C GLN A 39 0.51 9.99 11.96
N MET A 40 1.55 9.17 11.81
CA MET A 40 1.91 8.15 12.80
C MET A 40 2.28 8.80 14.14
N LEU A 41 3.15 9.81 14.16
CA LEU A 41 3.53 10.53 15.39
C LEU A 41 2.31 11.15 16.07
N TYR A 42 1.44 11.78 15.31
CA TYR A 42 0.20 12.36 15.83
C TYR A 42 -0.71 11.33 16.49
N LEU A 43 -0.90 10.17 15.86
CA LEU A 43 -1.78 9.11 16.35
C LEU A 43 -1.16 8.33 17.51
N VAL A 44 0.15 8.06 17.47
CA VAL A 44 0.89 7.42 18.57
C VAL A 44 0.78 8.22 19.85
N ALA A 45 0.92 9.55 19.76
CA ALA A 45 0.73 10.45 20.90
C ALA A 45 -0.71 10.44 21.47
N ARG A 46 -1.66 9.82 20.77
CA ARG A 46 -3.05 9.62 21.16
C ARG A 46 -3.43 8.18 21.50
N GLY A 47 -2.41 7.35 21.68
CA GLY A 47 -2.60 5.97 22.15
C GLY A 47 -2.97 4.96 21.06
N TYR A 48 -2.64 5.23 19.79
CA TYR A 48 -2.78 4.26 18.71
C TYR A 48 -1.46 3.53 18.45
N ARG A 49 -1.55 2.29 17.96
CA ARG A 49 -0.44 1.57 17.35
C ARG A 49 -0.47 1.81 15.85
N CYS A 50 0.59 2.38 15.29
CA CYS A 50 0.68 2.78 13.90
C CYS A 50 1.71 1.94 13.15
N ILE A 51 1.28 1.27 12.09
CA ILE A 51 2.11 0.43 11.23
C ILE A 51 2.12 1.03 9.82
N ALA A 52 3.29 1.29 9.26
CA ALA A 52 3.45 1.72 7.88
C ALA A 52 4.53 0.87 7.20
N HIS A 53 4.19 0.21 6.11
CA HIS A 53 5.13 -0.61 5.36
C HIS A 53 5.61 0.10 4.09
N ASP A 54 6.80 -0.28 3.63
CA ASP A 54 7.25 -0.01 2.27
C ASP A 54 6.73 -1.17 1.40
N ARG A 55 5.90 -0.88 0.39
CA ARG A 55 5.41 -1.91 -0.53
C ARG A 55 6.58 -2.57 -1.27
N ARG A 56 6.45 -3.83 -1.71
CA ARG A 56 7.46 -4.46 -2.59
C ARG A 56 7.81 -3.52 -3.74
N GLY A 57 9.07 -3.51 -4.16
CA GLY A 57 9.56 -2.59 -5.20
C GLY A 57 9.72 -1.13 -4.76
N HIS A 58 9.48 -0.81 -3.48
CA HIS A 58 9.61 0.54 -2.93
C HIS A 58 10.49 0.58 -1.68
N GLY A 59 11.16 1.70 -1.48
CA GLY A 59 11.89 2.02 -0.26
C GLY A 59 12.88 0.93 0.17
N ARG A 60 12.72 0.42 1.39
CA ARG A 60 13.59 -0.57 2.04
C ARG A 60 13.14 -2.02 1.84
N SER A 61 11.96 -2.23 1.24
CA SER A 61 11.51 -3.56 0.85
C SER A 61 12.27 -4.10 -0.35
N SER A 62 12.21 -5.43 -0.56
CA SER A 62 12.84 -6.08 -1.71
C SER A 62 12.41 -5.44 -3.03
N GLN A 63 13.39 -5.17 -3.89
CA GLN A 63 13.20 -4.62 -5.24
C GLN A 63 12.92 -5.77 -6.23
N SER A 64 11.71 -6.34 -6.13
CA SER A 64 11.31 -7.50 -6.93
C SER A 64 11.02 -7.12 -8.38
N HIS A 65 11.42 -7.99 -9.32
CA HIS A 65 11.12 -7.86 -10.75
C HIS A 65 9.68 -8.32 -11.09
N HIS A 66 9.02 -9.03 -10.18
CA HIS A 66 7.68 -9.62 -10.36
C HIS A 66 6.79 -9.33 -9.16
N GLY A 67 5.50 -9.62 -9.31
CA GLY A 67 4.53 -9.41 -8.24
C GLY A 67 4.19 -7.93 -8.00
N ASN A 68 4.43 -7.06 -8.99
CA ASN A 68 4.13 -5.63 -8.87
C ASN A 68 2.70 -5.31 -9.36
N GLU A 69 1.75 -6.14 -8.94
CA GLU A 69 0.31 -5.99 -9.21
C GLU A 69 -0.51 -5.97 -7.92
N MET A 70 -1.73 -5.43 -7.99
CA MET A 70 -2.60 -5.21 -6.83
C MET A 70 -2.93 -6.49 -6.05
N ASP A 71 -3.02 -7.63 -6.72
CA ASP A 71 -3.29 -8.91 -6.05
C ASP A 71 -2.15 -9.28 -5.11
N THR A 72 -0.92 -9.18 -5.59
CA THR A 72 0.27 -9.48 -4.79
C THR A 72 0.48 -8.44 -3.68
N PHE A 73 0.26 -7.15 -3.95
CA PHE A 73 0.31 -6.12 -2.90
C PHE A 73 -0.69 -6.39 -1.78
N ALA A 74 -1.91 -6.81 -2.13
CA ALA A 74 -2.92 -7.19 -1.14
C ALA A 74 -2.53 -8.45 -0.34
N ASP A 75 -1.88 -9.42 -0.98
CA ASP A 75 -1.39 -10.64 -0.33
C ASP A 75 -0.19 -10.34 0.60
N ASP A 76 0.70 -9.42 0.24
CA ASP A 76 1.77 -8.92 1.09
C ASP A 76 1.21 -8.21 2.33
N LEU A 77 0.22 -7.33 2.12
CA LEU A 77 -0.48 -6.65 3.22
C LEU A 77 -1.16 -7.65 4.16
N SER A 78 -1.77 -8.73 3.62
CA SER A 78 -2.33 -9.81 4.44
C SER A 78 -1.25 -10.50 5.26
N THR A 79 -0.10 -10.79 4.66
CA THR A 79 1.02 -11.41 5.36
C THR A 79 1.51 -10.53 6.51
N LEU A 80 1.60 -9.21 6.31
CA LEU A 80 1.97 -8.26 7.36
C LEU A 80 0.95 -8.25 8.51
N ILE A 81 -0.35 -8.15 8.18
CA ILE A 81 -1.45 -8.12 9.15
C ILE A 81 -1.47 -9.42 9.97
N GLU A 82 -1.25 -10.57 9.33
CA GLU A 82 -1.21 -11.87 9.98
C GLU A 82 0.04 -12.05 10.87
N ALA A 83 1.21 -11.66 10.35
CA ALA A 83 2.48 -11.78 11.09
C ALA A 83 2.51 -10.92 12.36
N LEU A 84 1.81 -9.78 12.37
CA LEU A 84 1.68 -8.90 13.52
C LEU A 84 0.42 -9.19 14.37
N ASP A 85 -0.35 -10.22 14.00
CA ASP A 85 -1.63 -10.62 14.61
C ASP A 85 -2.58 -9.42 14.85
N LEU A 86 -2.74 -8.58 13.84
CA LEU A 86 -3.59 -7.39 13.96
C LEU A 86 -5.07 -7.77 13.81
N ALA A 87 -5.91 -7.20 14.69
CA ALA A 87 -7.36 -7.33 14.67
C ALA A 87 -8.03 -5.99 14.98
N ASP A 88 -9.29 -5.83 14.59
CA ASP A 88 -10.07 -4.58 14.75
C ASP A 88 -9.34 -3.34 14.20
N LEU A 89 -8.52 -3.55 13.18
CA LEU A 89 -7.62 -2.53 12.66
C LEU A 89 -8.34 -1.50 11.79
N THR A 90 -7.77 -0.30 11.73
CA THR A 90 -8.10 0.70 10.72
C THR A 90 -7.11 0.61 9.57
N LEU A 91 -7.59 0.32 8.35
CA LEU A 91 -6.79 0.42 7.13
C LEU A 91 -6.86 1.84 6.57
N VAL A 92 -5.71 2.42 6.26
CA VAL A 92 -5.60 3.75 5.65
C VAL A 92 -4.82 3.62 4.34
N GLY A 93 -5.43 4.01 3.24
CA GLY A 93 -4.78 4.05 1.93
C GLY A 93 -4.70 5.48 1.38
N HIS A 94 -3.60 5.78 0.69
CA HIS A 94 -3.45 7.02 -0.08
C HIS A 94 -3.17 6.68 -1.56
N SER A 95 -3.89 7.32 -2.48
CA SER A 95 -3.69 7.16 -3.92
C SER A 95 -3.69 5.67 -4.34
N MET A 96 -2.59 5.13 -4.86
CA MET A 96 -2.44 3.72 -5.21
C MET A 96 -2.61 2.79 -3.98
N GLY A 97 -2.26 3.25 -2.78
CA GLY A 97 -2.50 2.50 -1.54
C GLY A 97 -3.98 2.26 -1.24
N CYS A 98 -4.88 3.10 -1.77
CA CYS A 98 -6.31 2.83 -1.69
C CYS A 98 -6.69 1.58 -2.49
N GLY A 99 -6.08 1.39 -3.68
CA GLY A 99 -6.28 0.17 -4.47
C GLY A 99 -5.84 -1.08 -3.72
N GLU A 100 -4.69 -1.02 -3.05
CA GLU A 100 -4.15 -2.11 -2.24
C GLU A 100 -5.10 -2.50 -1.09
N VAL A 101 -5.54 -1.53 -0.26
CA VAL A 101 -6.40 -1.83 0.89
C VAL A 101 -7.80 -2.28 0.46
N VAL A 102 -8.35 -1.74 -0.63
CA VAL A 102 -9.62 -2.22 -1.19
C VAL A 102 -9.47 -3.62 -1.77
N ARG A 103 -8.35 -3.90 -2.46
CA ARG A 103 -8.09 -5.24 -2.99
C ARG A 103 -7.87 -6.26 -1.88
N TYR A 104 -7.21 -5.88 -0.78
CA TYR A 104 -7.10 -6.70 0.42
C TYR A 104 -8.50 -7.13 0.93
N LEU A 105 -9.43 -6.18 1.08
CA LEU A 105 -10.80 -6.51 1.51
C LEU A 105 -11.51 -7.45 0.55
N GLY A 106 -11.32 -7.28 -0.75
CA GLY A 106 -11.92 -8.14 -1.77
C GLY A 106 -11.36 -9.57 -1.80
N ARG A 107 -10.09 -9.76 -1.43
CA ARG A 107 -9.39 -11.06 -1.46
C ARG A 107 -9.41 -11.78 -0.11
N HIS A 108 -9.20 -11.06 0.98
CA HIS A 108 -9.01 -11.62 2.33
C HIS A 108 -10.19 -11.34 3.26
N GLY A 109 -11.15 -10.54 2.82
CA GLY A 109 -12.34 -10.18 3.60
C GLY A 109 -12.06 -9.13 4.67
N SER A 110 -13.10 -8.80 5.42
CA SER A 110 -13.07 -7.71 6.42
C SER A 110 -12.94 -8.18 7.87
N LYS A 111 -12.75 -9.48 8.12
CA LYS A 111 -12.80 -10.05 9.49
C LYS A 111 -11.85 -9.36 10.49
N ARG A 112 -10.70 -8.90 10.01
CA ARG A 112 -9.68 -8.21 10.84
C ARG A 112 -9.80 -6.68 10.80
N VAL A 113 -10.70 -6.12 9.95
CA VAL A 113 -10.79 -4.68 9.65
C VAL A 113 -12.05 -4.08 10.25
N ALA A 114 -11.87 -3.14 11.16
CA ALA A 114 -12.97 -2.37 11.77
C ALA A 114 -13.32 -1.12 10.94
N ARG A 115 -12.32 -0.49 10.33
CA ARG A 115 -12.49 0.79 9.60
C ARG A 115 -11.59 0.85 8.37
N LEU A 116 -12.08 1.58 7.36
CA LEU A 116 -11.34 1.89 6.14
C LEU A 116 -11.33 3.40 5.91
N VAL A 117 -10.14 3.95 5.62
CA VAL A 117 -9.94 5.36 5.26
C VAL A 117 -9.25 5.43 3.91
N LEU A 118 -9.85 6.11 2.96
CA LEU A 118 -9.34 6.28 1.60
C LEU A 118 -9.08 7.77 1.33
N ILE A 119 -7.83 8.11 0.99
CA ILE A 119 -7.39 9.48 0.78
C ILE A 119 -6.89 9.63 -0.66
N GLY A 120 -7.49 10.54 -1.43
CA GLY A 120 -7.11 10.77 -2.83
C GLY A 120 -7.14 9.49 -3.66
N SER A 121 -8.19 8.67 -3.48
CA SER A 121 -8.28 7.32 -4.03
C SER A 121 -8.21 7.30 -5.55
N VAL A 122 -7.30 6.48 -6.10
CA VAL A 122 -7.44 6.01 -7.47
C VAL A 122 -8.38 4.82 -7.48
N THR A 123 -9.31 4.80 -8.42
CA THR A 123 -10.26 3.70 -8.58
C THR A 123 -9.53 2.39 -8.91
N PRO A 124 -10.08 1.22 -8.54
CA PRO A 124 -9.39 -0.07 -8.70
C PRO A 124 -9.04 -0.41 -10.16
N VAL A 125 -9.73 0.17 -11.13
CA VAL A 125 -9.43 -0.01 -12.55
C VAL A 125 -9.36 1.36 -13.23
N MET A 126 -8.15 1.87 -13.44
CA MET A 126 -7.93 3.13 -14.16
C MET A 126 -7.94 2.94 -15.68
N LEU A 127 -7.49 1.77 -16.15
CA LEU A 127 -7.37 1.46 -17.57
C LEU A 127 -8.74 1.36 -18.24
N LYS A 128 -8.87 1.93 -19.43
CA LYS A 128 -10.03 1.77 -20.29
C LYS A 128 -10.13 0.33 -20.79
N THR A 129 -11.23 -0.33 -20.47
CA THR A 129 -11.55 -1.71 -20.86
C THR A 129 -13.02 -1.81 -21.21
N ALA A 130 -13.47 -2.98 -21.69
CA ALA A 130 -14.89 -3.24 -21.92
C ALA A 130 -15.72 -3.02 -20.63
N ASN A 131 -15.16 -3.38 -19.47
CA ASN A 131 -15.81 -3.23 -18.15
C ASN A 131 -15.59 -1.84 -17.51
N ASN A 132 -14.71 -1.01 -18.08
CA ASN A 132 -14.46 0.37 -17.66
C ASN A 132 -14.33 1.28 -18.88
N PRO A 133 -15.40 1.56 -19.60
CA PRO A 133 -15.35 2.34 -20.84
C PRO A 133 -14.96 3.83 -20.63
N ALA A 134 -15.14 4.33 -19.41
CA ALA A 134 -14.72 5.69 -19.00
C ALA A 134 -13.26 5.77 -18.53
N GLY A 135 -12.55 4.65 -18.49
CA GLY A 135 -11.16 4.59 -18.05
C GLY A 135 -10.18 5.31 -18.98
N LEU A 136 -8.95 5.48 -18.51
CA LEU A 136 -7.88 6.14 -19.24
C LEU A 136 -7.29 5.23 -20.33
N PRO A 137 -6.96 5.76 -21.51
CA PRO A 137 -6.26 5.00 -22.55
C PRO A 137 -4.91 4.46 -22.07
N VAL A 138 -4.51 3.28 -22.50
CA VAL A 138 -3.22 2.67 -22.16
C VAL A 138 -2.03 3.57 -22.44
N LYS A 139 -2.12 4.37 -23.52
CA LYS A 139 -1.07 5.34 -23.91
C LYS A 139 -0.66 6.29 -22.77
N ILE A 140 -1.58 6.73 -21.93
CA ILE A 140 -1.26 7.62 -20.79
C ILE A 140 -0.29 6.90 -19.83
N PHE A 141 -0.51 5.62 -19.56
CA PHE A 141 0.36 4.83 -18.69
C PHE A 141 1.71 4.54 -19.35
N ASP A 142 1.72 4.33 -20.66
CA ASP A 142 2.97 4.11 -21.42
C ASP A 142 3.80 5.39 -21.47
N ASP A 143 3.19 6.55 -21.64
CA ASP A 143 3.87 7.85 -21.61
C ASP A 143 4.52 8.11 -20.23
N ILE A 144 3.82 7.76 -19.14
CA ILE A 144 4.38 7.83 -17.77
C ILE A 144 5.57 6.89 -17.63
N ARG A 145 5.48 5.64 -18.09
CA ARG A 145 6.59 4.66 -18.03
C ARG A 145 7.82 5.16 -18.80
N VAL A 146 7.60 5.69 -20.00
CA VAL A 146 8.67 6.26 -20.82
C VAL A 146 9.31 7.45 -20.11
N GLY A 147 8.50 8.37 -19.58
CA GLY A 147 8.99 9.53 -18.84
C GLY A 147 9.87 9.10 -17.64
N VAL A 148 9.37 8.20 -16.80
CA VAL A 148 10.11 7.69 -15.62
C VAL A 148 11.40 6.97 -16.03
N SER A 149 11.42 6.23 -17.15
CA SER A 149 12.62 5.53 -17.64
C SER A 149 13.65 6.49 -18.23
N HIS A 150 13.22 7.64 -18.75
CA HIS A 150 14.09 8.63 -19.37
C HIS A 150 14.71 9.57 -18.33
N ASP A 151 13.89 10.19 -17.50
CA ASP A 151 14.33 11.02 -16.39
C ASP A 151 13.26 11.05 -15.27
N ARG A 152 13.51 10.26 -14.24
CA ARG A 152 12.60 10.15 -13.08
C ARG A 152 12.40 11.49 -12.38
N SER A 153 13.42 12.37 -12.37
CA SER A 153 13.34 13.67 -11.68
C SER A 153 12.40 14.66 -12.34
N GLN A 154 12.11 14.47 -13.63
CA GLN A 154 11.19 15.32 -14.39
C GLN A 154 9.73 14.84 -14.31
N CYS A 155 9.48 13.68 -13.71
CA CYS A 155 8.15 13.09 -13.63
C CYS A 155 7.42 13.38 -12.30
N PHE A 156 8.11 14.03 -11.34
CA PHE A 156 7.60 14.29 -9.99
C PHE A 156 7.83 15.71 -9.55
#